data_65c37aff6954c5372f0e0f6de759e833
#
_entry.id   65c37aff6954c5372f0e0f6de759e833
#
_cell.length_a   1.000
_cell.length_b   1.000
_cell.length_c   1.000
_cell.angle_alpha   90.00
_cell.angle_beta   90.00
_cell.angle_gamma   90.00
#
_symmetry.space_group_name_H-M   'P 1'
#
loop_
_entity.id
_entity.type
_entity.pdbx_description
1 polymer ?
#
loop_
_entity_poly.entity_id
_entity_poly.type
_entity_poly.pdbx_seq_one_letter_code
_entity_poly.pdbx_strand_id
1 'polypeptide(L)'
;EKEIAKRVLKDLDQSKRFPDPVVIPVLPAVLFYRAEDYHQTYPEDYPERFEGYENGSGRAAFRKHYWSPEKDEEVRKKLLTEEEYRVTQESGTERPFTGKYWDEEREGLYVDIVSGEVLFSSKDKFDAGCGWPSFSKPVDEVSITEHDDASIVLRPRTEVRSLVGDSHLGHVFNDGPKELTGLRYCINSAAVRFILKEKLVEEGYESYLKMFA
;
A
#
# COMPACT_ATOMS: atom_id res chain seq x y z
N GLU A 1 -2.41 16.99 -4.57
CA GLU A 1 -3.55 16.67 -3.67
C GLU A 1 -4.85 16.47 -4.44
N LYS A 2 -5.27 17.41 -5.31
CA LYS A 2 -6.55 17.30 -6.05
C LYS A 2 -6.64 16.05 -6.93
N GLU A 3 -5.59 15.72 -7.66
CA GLU A 3 -5.56 14.54 -8.53
C GLU A 3 -5.52 13.23 -7.71
N ILE A 4 -4.85 13.24 -6.55
CA ILE A 4 -4.88 12.13 -5.60
C ILE A 4 -6.31 11.91 -5.11
N ALA A 5 -6.99 12.96 -4.66
CA ALA A 5 -8.37 12.86 -4.20
C ALA A 5 -9.32 12.30 -5.28
N LYS A 6 -9.19 12.77 -6.53
CA LYS A 6 -9.98 12.25 -7.65
C LYS A 6 -9.70 10.78 -7.93
N ARG A 7 -8.43 10.36 -7.85
CA ARG A 7 -8.05 8.96 -8.02
C ARG A 7 -8.69 8.10 -6.95
N VAL A 8 -8.54 8.47 -5.66
CA VAL A 8 -9.12 7.74 -4.54
C VAL A 8 -10.64 7.60 -4.69
N LEU A 9 -11.35 8.65 -5.11
CA LEU A 9 -12.79 8.60 -5.37
C LEU A 9 -13.12 7.65 -6.51
N LYS A 10 -12.35 7.66 -7.59
CA LYS A 10 -12.52 6.75 -8.72
C LYS A 10 -12.29 5.29 -8.30
N ASP A 11 -11.22 5.03 -7.55
CA ASP A 11 -10.88 3.69 -7.07
C ASP A 11 -11.98 3.18 -6.12
N LEU A 12 -12.48 4.04 -5.23
CA LEU A 12 -13.58 3.73 -4.33
C LEU A 12 -14.88 3.39 -5.08
N ASP A 13 -15.21 4.15 -6.14
CA ASP A 13 -16.37 3.88 -6.98
C ASP A 13 -16.21 2.57 -7.77
N GLN A 14 -15.02 2.32 -8.31
CA GLN A 14 -14.69 1.09 -9.04
C GLN A 14 -14.70 -0.16 -8.15
N SER A 15 -14.36 -0.02 -6.88
CA SER A 15 -14.38 -1.12 -5.90
C SER A 15 -15.77 -1.71 -5.67
N LYS A 16 -16.83 -0.99 -6.07
CA LYS A 16 -18.23 -1.37 -5.83
C LYS A 16 -18.54 -1.67 -4.36
N ARG A 17 -17.82 -0.99 -3.47
CA ARG A 17 -18.07 -1.05 -2.02
C ARG A 17 -19.46 -0.56 -1.67
N PHE A 18 -19.94 0.46 -2.39
CA PHE A 18 -21.26 1.03 -2.25
C PHE A 18 -22.15 0.66 -3.45
N PRO A 19 -23.47 0.51 -3.27
CA PRO A 19 -24.41 0.21 -4.35
C PRO A 19 -24.55 1.37 -5.34
N ASP A 20 -24.47 2.61 -4.84
CA ASP A 20 -24.61 3.84 -5.60
C ASP A 20 -23.24 4.47 -5.89
N PRO A 21 -23.11 5.29 -6.95
CA PRO A 21 -21.90 6.01 -7.26
C PRO A 21 -21.45 6.95 -6.14
N VAL A 22 -20.13 7.08 -5.95
CA VAL A 22 -19.55 8.01 -4.98
C VAL A 22 -19.57 9.44 -5.56
N VAL A 23 -20.40 10.32 -5.02
CA VAL A 23 -20.64 11.69 -5.53
C VAL A 23 -20.03 12.77 -4.63
N ILE A 24 -18.80 12.61 -4.19
CA ILE A 24 -18.10 13.58 -3.34
C ILE A 24 -17.38 14.62 -4.23
N PRO A 25 -17.72 15.92 -4.17
CA PRO A 25 -17.02 16.93 -4.94
C PRO A 25 -15.64 17.23 -4.37
N VAL A 26 -14.62 17.29 -5.22
CA VAL A 26 -13.27 17.76 -4.87
C VAL A 26 -13.17 19.25 -5.14
N LEU A 27 -13.30 20.06 -4.10
CA LEU A 27 -13.28 21.52 -4.17
C LEU A 27 -11.87 22.07 -3.89
N PRO A 28 -11.56 23.30 -4.32
CA PRO A 28 -10.37 24.01 -3.89
C PRO A 28 -10.35 24.15 -2.35
N ALA A 29 -9.15 24.02 -1.75
CA ALA A 29 -9.00 24.29 -0.32
C ALA A 29 -9.31 25.77 -0.04
N VAL A 30 -10.13 26.00 0.97
CA VAL A 30 -10.43 27.34 1.51
C VAL A 30 -9.82 27.46 2.91
N LEU A 31 -9.93 28.63 3.53
CA LEU A 31 -9.45 28.83 4.88
C LEU A 31 -10.08 27.80 5.82
N PHE A 32 -9.21 27.05 6.52
CA PHE A 32 -9.63 26.03 7.47
C PHE A 32 -9.69 26.65 8.89
N TYR A 33 -10.80 26.45 9.55
CA TYR A 33 -10.97 26.79 10.96
C TYR A 33 -10.97 25.49 11.77
N ARG A 34 -10.02 25.38 12.71
CA ARG A 34 -9.97 24.24 13.63
C ARG A 34 -11.22 24.27 14.53
N ALA A 35 -11.87 23.12 14.69
CA ALA A 35 -12.94 22.96 15.66
C ALA A 35 -12.41 23.09 17.09
N GLU A 36 -13.32 23.35 18.03
CA GLU A 36 -13.02 23.48 19.46
C GLU A 36 -12.31 22.24 20.00
N ASP A 37 -11.45 22.42 21.01
CA ASP A 37 -10.59 21.35 21.51
C ASP A 37 -11.38 20.11 21.97
N TYR A 38 -12.54 20.28 22.57
CA TYR A 38 -13.39 19.17 22.99
C TYR A 38 -13.96 18.34 21.81
N HIS A 39 -13.98 18.86 20.60
CA HIS A 39 -14.34 18.12 19.39
C HIS A 39 -13.19 17.30 18.82
N GLN A 40 -11.92 17.64 19.16
CA GLN A 40 -10.75 16.95 18.61
C GLN A 40 -10.58 15.55 19.16
N THR A 41 -10.90 15.36 20.45
CA THR A 41 -10.75 14.11 21.20
C THR A 41 -12.09 13.59 21.75
N TYR A 42 -13.22 13.99 21.15
CA TYR A 42 -14.54 13.67 21.66
C TYR A 42 -14.79 12.15 21.86
N PRO A 43 -14.35 11.26 20.94
CA PRO A 43 -14.52 9.83 21.15
C PRO A 43 -13.75 9.28 22.34
N GLU A 44 -12.55 9.82 22.60
CA GLU A 44 -11.68 9.44 23.72
C GLU A 44 -12.20 9.97 25.05
N ASP A 45 -12.66 11.22 25.06
CA ASP A 45 -13.10 11.90 26.28
C ASP A 45 -14.52 11.47 26.71
N TYR A 46 -15.37 11.08 25.75
CA TYR A 46 -16.77 10.73 25.98
C TYR A 46 -17.19 9.45 25.25
N PRO A 47 -16.53 8.29 25.48
CA PRO A 47 -16.72 7.07 24.69
C PRO A 47 -18.18 6.56 24.69
N GLU A 48 -18.85 6.55 25.84
CA GLU A 48 -20.24 6.09 25.94
C GLU A 48 -21.22 6.98 25.14
N ARG A 49 -21.01 8.29 25.16
CA ARG A 49 -21.83 9.24 24.39
C ARG A 49 -21.58 9.11 22.90
N PHE A 50 -20.33 8.92 22.53
CA PHE A 50 -19.94 8.72 21.12
C PHE A 50 -20.53 7.41 20.59
N GLU A 51 -20.45 6.31 21.33
CA GLU A 51 -21.06 5.04 20.99
C GLU A 51 -22.59 5.15 20.85
N GLY A 52 -23.24 5.82 21.81
CA GLY A 52 -24.67 6.10 21.74
C GLY A 52 -25.07 6.89 20.50
N TYR A 53 -24.26 7.89 20.11
CA TYR A 53 -24.48 8.66 18.89
C TYR A 53 -24.28 7.81 17.63
N GLU A 54 -23.21 7.02 17.54
CA GLU A 54 -22.93 6.17 16.40
C GLU A 54 -24.04 5.12 16.18
N ASN A 55 -24.51 4.50 17.26
CA ASN A 55 -25.59 3.52 17.21
C ASN A 55 -26.92 4.17 16.83
N GLY A 56 -27.27 5.29 17.46
CA GLY A 56 -28.51 6.01 17.21
C GLY A 56 -28.60 6.64 15.81
N SER A 57 -27.48 7.07 15.24
CA SER A 57 -27.39 7.63 13.89
C SER A 57 -27.29 6.58 12.77
N GLY A 58 -27.14 5.30 13.11
CA GLY A 58 -26.89 4.22 12.16
C GLY A 58 -25.47 4.13 11.63
N ARG A 59 -24.54 5.00 12.07
CA ARG A 59 -23.13 5.02 11.60
C ARG A 59 -22.38 3.74 11.95
N ALA A 60 -22.62 3.19 13.15
CA ALA A 60 -22.00 1.93 13.55
C ALA A 60 -22.40 0.77 12.61
N ALA A 61 -23.69 0.67 12.29
CA ALA A 61 -24.21 -0.33 11.35
C ALA A 61 -23.67 -0.11 9.93
N PHE A 62 -23.59 1.15 9.47
CA PHE A 62 -23.02 1.51 8.17
C PHE A 62 -21.56 1.12 8.08
N ARG A 63 -20.73 1.48 9.09
CA ARG A 63 -19.32 1.10 9.11
C ARG A 63 -19.14 -0.41 9.09
N LYS A 64 -19.87 -1.13 9.94
CA LYS A 64 -19.83 -2.59 9.99
C LYS A 64 -20.17 -3.22 8.64
N HIS A 65 -21.14 -2.66 7.92
CA HIS A 65 -21.57 -3.20 6.63
C HIS A 65 -20.58 -2.91 5.49
N TYR A 66 -20.06 -1.69 5.41
CA TYR A 66 -19.21 -1.27 4.27
C TYR A 66 -17.71 -1.30 4.55
N TRP A 67 -17.29 -1.32 5.83
CA TRP A 67 -15.90 -1.21 6.26
C TRP A 67 -15.51 -2.33 7.24
N SER A 68 -16.15 -3.48 7.18
CA SER A 68 -15.76 -4.66 7.95
C SER A 68 -14.57 -5.37 7.28
N PRO A 69 -13.79 -6.17 8.06
CA PRO A 69 -12.72 -6.98 7.49
C PRO A 69 -13.20 -7.92 6.36
N GLU A 70 -14.40 -8.49 6.50
CA GLU A 70 -14.98 -9.37 5.48
C GLU A 70 -15.33 -8.59 4.21
N LYS A 71 -15.80 -7.35 4.35
CA LYS A 71 -16.06 -6.48 3.20
C LYS A 71 -14.77 -6.02 2.52
N ASP A 72 -13.73 -5.74 3.30
CA ASP A 72 -12.42 -5.39 2.76
C ASP A 72 -11.82 -6.58 2.00
N GLU A 73 -11.95 -7.79 2.50
CA GLU A 73 -11.53 -9.01 1.80
C GLU A 73 -12.31 -9.21 0.49
N GLU A 74 -13.63 -9.04 0.51
CA GLU A 74 -14.47 -9.11 -0.70
C GLU A 74 -14.02 -8.10 -1.77
N VAL A 75 -13.72 -6.87 -1.36
CA VAL A 75 -13.23 -5.81 -2.26
C VAL A 75 -11.86 -6.18 -2.82
N ARG A 76 -10.92 -6.65 -1.99
CA ARG A 76 -9.60 -7.08 -2.45
C ARG A 76 -9.69 -8.22 -3.47
N LYS A 77 -10.55 -9.22 -3.24
CA LYS A 77 -10.80 -10.32 -4.19
C LYS A 77 -11.37 -9.85 -5.54
N LYS A 78 -12.07 -8.72 -5.56
CA LYS A 78 -12.60 -8.15 -6.81
C LYS A 78 -11.59 -7.30 -7.56
N LEU A 79 -10.69 -6.62 -6.85
CA LEU A 79 -9.73 -5.68 -7.43
C LEU A 79 -8.42 -6.34 -7.85
N LEU A 80 -8.00 -7.39 -7.15
CA LEU A 80 -6.76 -8.11 -7.39
C LEU A 80 -7.01 -9.32 -8.28
N THR A 81 -6.01 -9.66 -9.10
CA THR A 81 -5.96 -10.96 -9.75
C THR A 81 -5.74 -12.06 -8.71
N GLU A 82 -6.00 -13.31 -9.06
CA GLU A 82 -5.79 -14.45 -8.18
C GLU A 82 -4.33 -14.53 -7.66
N GLU A 83 -3.35 -14.26 -8.53
CA GLU A 83 -1.94 -14.25 -8.14
C GLU A 83 -1.60 -13.07 -7.21
N GLU A 84 -2.07 -11.87 -7.52
CA GLU A 84 -1.88 -10.70 -6.66
C GLU A 84 -2.52 -10.90 -5.28
N TYR A 85 -3.73 -11.47 -5.21
CA TYR A 85 -4.39 -11.79 -3.95
C TYR A 85 -3.60 -12.87 -3.16
N ARG A 86 -3.23 -13.97 -3.81
CA ARG A 86 -2.45 -15.05 -3.20
C ARG A 86 -1.13 -14.54 -2.63
N VAL A 87 -0.43 -13.69 -3.37
CA VAL A 87 0.86 -13.14 -2.92
C VAL A 87 0.65 -12.17 -1.75
N THR A 88 -0.22 -11.17 -1.90
CA THR A 88 -0.34 -10.08 -0.91
C THR A 88 -1.09 -10.47 0.34
N GLN A 89 -2.12 -11.33 0.24
CA GLN A 89 -3.04 -11.65 1.35
C GLN A 89 -2.80 -13.04 1.97
N GLU A 90 -2.20 -13.96 1.23
CA GLU A 90 -1.94 -15.34 1.68
C GLU A 90 -0.44 -15.63 1.82
N SER A 91 0.41 -14.59 1.83
CA SER A 91 1.87 -14.67 1.93
C SER A 91 2.49 -15.63 0.90
N GLY A 92 1.91 -15.64 -0.32
CA GLY A 92 2.40 -16.44 -1.43
C GLY A 92 3.68 -15.88 -2.03
N THR A 93 4.37 -16.70 -2.82
CA THR A 93 5.52 -16.27 -3.62
C THR A 93 5.27 -16.60 -5.09
N GLU A 94 5.43 -15.62 -5.98
CA GLU A 94 5.38 -15.85 -7.44
C GLU A 94 6.58 -16.69 -7.91
N ARG A 95 6.49 -17.31 -9.08
CA ARG A 95 7.61 -18.08 -9.63
C ARG A 95 8.74 -17.14 -10.07
N PRO A 96 10.02 -17.53 -9.86
CA PRO A 96 11.15 -16.72 -10.31
C PRO A 96 11.13 -16.53 -11.83
N PHE A 97 11.54 -15.36 -12.30
CA PHE A 97 11.62 -14.97 -13.72
C PHE A 97 10.28 -14.93 -14.47
N THR A 98 9.15 -14.94 -13.74
CA THR A 98 7.81 -14.87 -14.36
C THR A 98 7.04 -13.60 -14.02
N GLY A 99 7.47 -12.88 -12.99
CA GLY A 99 6.84 -11.63 -12.55
C GLY A 99 7.03 -10.51 -13.57
N LYS A 100 6.21 -9.47 -13.49
CA LYS A 100 6.20 -8.35 -14.46
C LYS A 100 7.46 -7.46 -14.40
N TYR A 101 8.19 -7.45 -13.26
CA TYR A 101 9.17 -6.40 -12.98
C TYR A 101 10.56 -6.91 -12.57
N TRP A 102 10.84 -8.20 -12.67
CA TRP A 102 12.17 -8.74 -12.33
C TRP A 102 13.27 -8.12 -13.20
N ASP A 103 13.00 -7.86 -14.49
CA ASP A 103 13.89 -7.26 -15.49
C ASP A 103 13.50 -5.81 -15.88
N GLU A 104 12.66 -5.13 -15.08
CA GLU A 104 12.27 -3.73 -15.34
C GLU A 104 13.44 -2.78 -15.03
N GLU A 105 13.93 -2.03 -16.03
CA GLU A 105 15.09 -1.14 -15.94
C GLU A 105 14.73 0.35 -16.04
N ARG A 106 13.48 0.68 -16.39
CA ARG A 106 13.06 2.08 -16.55
C ARG A 106 13.01 2.80 -15.21
N GLU A 107 13.18 4.13 -15.24
CA GLU A 107 13.02 4.96 -14.04
C GLU A 107 11.57 5.05 -13.58
N GLY A 108 11.35 4.83 -12.29
CA GLY A 108 10.00 4.89 -11.70
C GLY A 108 9.94 4.41 -10.27
N LEU A 109 8.72 4.38 -9.74
CA LEU A 109 8.41 3.94 -8.38
C LEU A 109 7.68 2.60 -8.40
N TYR A 110 7.91 1.83 -7.36
CA TYR A 110 7.16 0.62 -7.04
C TYR A 110 6.27 0.93 -5.85
N VAL A 111 4.96 0.88 -6.04
CA VAL A 111 3.95 1.16 -5.03
C VAL A 111 3.22 -0.11 -4.66
N ASP A 112 2.73 -0.20 -3.44
CA ASP A 112 1.87 -1.31 -3.01
C ASP A 112 0.64 -1.43 -3.91
N ILE A 113 0.31 -2.64 -4.35
CA ILE A 113 -0.80 -2.84 -5.29
C ILE A 113 -2.17 -2.65 -4.62
N VAL A 114 -2.25 -2.80 -3.30
CA VAL A 114 -3.48 -2.68 -2.51
C VAL A 114 -3.72 -1.23 -2.08
N SER A 115 -2.72 -0.59 -1.45
CA SER A 115 -2.86 0.74 -0.84
C SER A 115 -2.37 1.88 -1.74
N GLY A 116 -1.46 1.58 -2.69
CA GLY A 116 -0.81 2.59 -3.51
C GLY A 116 0.28 3.38 -2.77
N GLU A 117 0.68 2.98 -1.55
CA GLU A 117 1.81 3.60 -0.86
C GLU A 117 3.13 3.33 -1.57
N VAL A 118 4.05 4.31 -1.52
CA VAL A 118 5.35 4.19 -2.19
C VAL A 118 6.27 3.32 -1.36
N LEU A 119 6.81 2.27 -1.97
CA LEU A 119 7.66 1.29 -1.29
C LEU A 119 9.11 1.36 -1.74
N PHE A 120 9.36 1.26 -3.05
CA PHE A 120 10.71 1.21 -3.60
C PHE A 120 10.88 2.13 -4.82
N SER A 121 12.14 2.46 -5.11
CA SER A 121 12.53 3.23 -6.29
C SER A 121 13.40 2.39 -7.23
N SER A 122 13.29 2.62 -8.53
CA SER A 122 14.21 2.06 -9.51
C SER A 122 15.68 2.47 -9.28
N LYS A 123 15.91 3.57 -8.56
CA LYS A 123 17.28 4.03 -8.20
C LYS A 123 17.96 3.09 -7.20
N ASP A 124 17.19 2.35 -6.41
CA ASP A 124 17.68 1.42 -5.41
C ASP A 124 17.58 -0.04 -5.87
N LYS A 125 17.08 -0.26 -7.12
CA LYS A 125 16.95 -1.58 -7.73
C LYS A 125 18.30 -2.06 -8.27
N PHE A 126 18.58 -3.35 -8.11
CA PHE A 126 19.74 -4.00 -8.71
C PHE A 126 19.41 -5.42 -9.17
N ASP A 127 20.19 -5.96 -10.09
CA ASP A 127 20.06 -7.35 -10.54
C ASP A 127 20.75 -8.28 -9.55
N ALA A 128 19.97 -9.07 -8.82
CA ALA A 128 20.46 -10.10 -7.90
C ALA A 128 20.49 -11.51 -8.56
N GLY A 129 20.09 -11.63 -9.82
CA GLY A 129 20.01 -12.92 -10.53
C GLY A 129 19.01 -13.91 -9.94
N CYS A 130 18.13 -13.48 -9.02
CA CYS A 130 17.21 -14.36 -8.30
C CYS A 130 15.84 -14.54 -8.97
N GLY A 131 15.55 -13.71 -9.99
CA GLY A 131 14.29 -13.77 -10.74
C GLY A 131 13.13 -13.00 -10.11
N TRP A 132 13.38 -12.16 -9.13
CA TRP A 132 12.47 -11.18 -8.53
C TRP A 132 13.09 -9.79 -8.50
N PRO A 133 12.30 -8.72 -8.53
CA PRO A 133 12.80 -7.38 -8.27
C PRO A 133 13.56 -7.33 -6.94
N SER A 134 14.78 -6.81 -6.97
CA SER A 134 15.63 -6.72 -5.79
C SER A 134 16.06 -5.28 -5.55
N PHE A 135 15.92 -4.81 -4.30
CA PHE A 135 16.21 -3.42 -3.91
C PHE A 135 17.17 -3.40 -2.73
N SER A 136 18.02 -2.39 -2.66
CA SER A 136 18.96 -2.20 -1.56
C SER A 136 18.33 -1.56 -0.32
N LYS A 137 17.22 -0.83 -0.51
CA LYS A 137 16.45 -0.18 0.58
C LYS A 137 15.07 0.23 0.10
N PRO A 138 14.11 0.45 1.01
CA PRO A 138 12.85 1.14 0.70
C PRO A 138 13.07 2.64 0.46
N VAL A 139 12.09 3.33 -0.11
CA VAL A 139 12.08 4.80 -0.26
C VAL A 139 12.00 5.48 1.10
N ASP A 140 11.23 4.92 2.01
CA ASP A 140 11.12 5.34 3.41
C ASP A 140 11.07 4.08 4.28
N GLU A 141 11.93 4.02 5.31
CA GLU A 141 11.97 2.87 6.23
C GLU A 141 10.64 2.65 6.97
N VAL A 142 9.85 3.71 7.17
CA VAL A 142 8.54 3.59 7.80
C VAL A 142 7.44 3.10 6.86
N SER A 143 7.69 2.93 5.56
CA SER A 143 6.70 2.41 4.62
C SER A 143 6.56 0.89 4.63
N ILE A 144 7.44 0.20 5.34
CA ILE A 144 7.46 -1.26 5.46
C ILE A 144 7.55 -1.70 6.92
N THR A 145 7.14 -2.94 7.16
CA THR A 145 7.31 -3.64 8.44
C THR A 145 8.04 -4.95 8.20
N GLU A 146 8.84 -5.38 9.17
CA GLU A 146 9.60 -6.62 9.11
C GLU A 146 9.11 -7.58 10.18
N HIS A 147 8.91 -8.84 9.81
CA HIS A 147 8.39 -9.90 10.69
C HIS A 147 9.23 -11.17 10.56
N ASP A 148 9.39 -11.87 11.66
CA ASP A 148 10.05 -13.18 11.63
C ASP A 148 9.19 -14.21 10.87
N ASP A 149 9.74 -14.81 9.82
CA ASP A 149 9.11 -15.88 9.05
C ASP A 149 9.78 -17.22 9.36
N ALA A 150 9.12 -18.02 10.19
CA ALA A 150 9.53 -19.37 10.57
C ALA A 150 8.85 -20.47 9.73
N SER A 151 8.20 -20.14 8.62
CA SER A 151 7.50 -21.11 7.75
C SER A 151 8.46 -22.20 7.22
N ILE A 152 9.75 -21.87 7.08
CA ILE A 152 10.81 -22.85 6.76
C ILE A 152 11.68 -23.07 7.99
N VAL A 153 11.43 -24.14 8.73
CA VAL A 153 12.04 -24.47 10.03
C VAL A 153 13.58 -24.40 10.04
N LEU A 154 14.24 -24.76 8.94
CA LEU A 154 15.71 -24.79 8.84
C LEU A 154 16.33 -23.51 8.23
N ARG A 155 15.52 -22.55 7.84
CA ARG A 155 15.96 -21.28 7.23
C ARG A 155 15.00 -20.15 7.64
N PRO A 156 15.14 -19.63 8.86
CA PRO A 156 14.35 -18.47 9.27
C PRO A 156 14.66 -17.31 8.32
N ARG A 157 13.64 -16.59 7.92
CA ARG A 157 13.71 -15.41 7.03
C ARG A 157 13.04 -14.24 7.71
N THR A 158 13.27 -13.04 7.19
CA THR A 158 12.55 -11.85 7.61
C THR A 158 11.56 -11.48 6.50
N GLU A 159 10.27 -11.64 6.78
CA GLU A 159 9.18 -11.20 5.90
C GLU A 159 9.12 -9.67 5.87
N VAL A 160 8.86 -9.11 4.69
CA VAL A 160 8.61 -7.68 4.49
C VAL A 160 7.16 -7.48 4.08
N ARG A 161 6.46 -6.60 4.81
CA ARG A 161 5.08 -6.22 4.52
C ARG A 161 4.97 -4.70 4.34
N SER A 162 3.98 -4.22 3.59
CA SER A 162 3.68 -2.80 3.49
C SER A 162 3.00 -2.32 4.78
N LEU A 163 3.26 -1.06 5.20
CA LEU A 163 2.71 -0.52 6.44
C LEU A 163 1.20 -0.30 6.37
N VAL A 164 0.72 0.32 5.27
CA VAL A 164 -0.69 0.72 5.13
C VAL A 164 -1.54 -0.41 4.54
N GLY A 165 -1.04 -1.09 3.51
CA GLY A 165 -1.75 -2.18 2.83
C GLY A 165 -1.73 -3.49 3.60
N ASP A 166 -0.79 -3.66 4.53
CA ASP A 166 -0.46 -4.93 5.20
C ASP A 166 -0.29 -6.08 4.20
N SER A 167 0.22 -5.74 3.01
CA SER A 167 0.48 -6.69 1.94
C SER A 167 1.79 -7.42 2.19
N HIS A 168 1.78 -8.77 2.07
CA HIS A 168 3.03 -9.48 1.95
C HIS A 168 3.76 -9.05 0.69
N LEU A 169 4.99 -8.53 0.82
CA LEU A 169 5.80 -8.06 -0.29
C LEU A 169 6.85 -9.08 -0.72
N GLY A 170 7.47 -9.74 0.23
CA GLY A 170 8.57 -10.66 0.03
C GLY A 170 9.43 -10.78 1.28
N HIS A 171 10.75 -10.83 1.11
CA HIS A 171 11.68 -11.03 2.22
C HIS A 171 12.91 -10.14 2.07
N VAL A 172 13.55 -9.80 3.20
CA VAL A 172 14.85 -9.12 3.23
C VAL A 172 15.95 -10.11 3.63
N PHE A 173 17.11 -9.98 2.98
CA PHE A 173 18.31 -10.81 3.16
C PHE A 173 19.53 -9.95 3.38
N ASN A 174 20.56 -10.49 4.06
CA ASN A 174 21.84 -9.84 4.37
C ASN A 174 22.93 -10.15 3.31
N ASP A 175 22.53 -10.47 2.10
CA ASP A 175 23.40 -10.85 0.98
C ASP A 175 23.38 -9.83 -0.17
N GLY A 176 22.93 -8.61 0.11
CA GLY A 176 22.94 -7.49 -0.83
C GLY A 176 24.33 -6.88 -1.06
N PRO A 177 24.46 -5.95 -2.03
CA PRO A 177 25.72 -5.28 -2.33
C PRO A 177 26.24 -4.51 -1.12
N LYS A 178 27.48 -4.83 -0.68
CA LYS A 178 28.09 -4.19 0.50
C LYS A 178 28.40 -2.71 0.32
N GLU A 179 28.63 -2.30 -0.91
CA GLU A 179 28.84 -0.90 -1.32
C GLU A 179 27.56 -0.05 -1.23
N LEU A 180 26.38 -0.67 -1.10
CA LEU A 180 25.10 -0.02 -0.83
C LEU A 180 24.75 -0.16 0.66
N THR A 181 23.77 -1.00 0.98
CA THR A 181 23.30 -1.22 2.36
C THR A 181 23.71 -2.60 2.91
N GLY A 182 24.18 -3.51 2.06
CA GLY A 182 24.39 -4.91 2.39
C GLY A 182 23.07 -5.71 2.47
N LEU A 183 21.91 -5.05 2.30
CA LEU A 183 20.59 -5.67 2.33
C LEU A 183 20.07 -5.92 0.90
N ARG A 184 19.25 -6.96 0.77
CA ARG A 184 18.52 -7.28 -0.45
C ARG A 184 17.05 -7.52 -0.11
N TYR A 185 16.23 -6.56 -0.44
CA TYR A 185 14.77 -6.69 -0.41
C TYR A 185 14.33 -7.40 -1.69
N CYS A 186 13.96 -8.68 -1.57
CA CYS A 186 13.52 -9.53 -2.67
C CYS A 186 11.99 -9.50 -2.71
N ILE A 187 11.43 -8.78 -3.66
CA ILE A 187 10.02 -8.39 -3.67
C ILE A 187 9.26 -9.08 -4.81
N ASN A 188 8.07 -9.59 -4.53
CA ASN A 188 7.19 -10.14 -5.57
C ASN A 188 6.68 -9.03 -6.49
N SER A 189 6.76 -9.22 -7.80
CA SER A 189 6.18 -8.30 -8.78
C SER A 189 4.65 -8.19 -8.60
N ALA A 190 4.00 -9.28 -8.20
CA ALA A 190 2.57 -9.34 -7.96
C ALA A 190 2.11 -8.51 -6.76
N ALA A 191 3.03 -8.14 -5.85
CA ALA A 191 2.71 -7.31 -4.68
C ALA A 191 2.81 -5.81 -4.97
N VAL A 192 3.37 -5.42 -6.11
CA VAL A 192 3.66 -4.03 -6.43
C VAL A 192 3.11 -3.62 -7.79
N ARG A 193 2.87 -2.31 -7.95
CA ARG A 193 2.59 -1.67 -9.24
C ARG A 193 3.73 -0.72 -9.56
N PHE A 194 4.30 -0.85 -10.75
CA PHE A 194 5.35 0.05 -11.23
C PHE A 194 4.73 1.28 -11.90
N ILE A 195 5.20 2.46 -11.53
CA ILE A 195 4.79 3.74 -12.09
C ILE A 195 6.00 4.39 -12.72
N LEU A 196 5.95 4.57 -14.04
CA LEU A 196 7.00 5.26 -14.79
C LEU A 196 7.21 6.69 -14.27
N LYS A 197 8.45 7.16 -14.24
CA LYS A 197 8.83 8.52 -13.84
C LYS A 197 7.98 9.60 -14.54
N GLU A 198 7.75 9.46 -15.85
CA GLU A 198 6.97 10.40 -16.65
C GLU A 198 5.49 10.43 -16.27
N LYS A 199 5.02 9.38 -15.60
CA LYS A 199 3.65 9.24 -15.14
C LYS A 199 3.41 9.68 -13.70
N LEU A 200 4.46 10.00 -12.94
CA LEU A 200 4.36 10.32 -11.52
C LEU A 200 3.42 11.50 -11.23
N VAL A 201 3.41 12.52 -12.09
CA VAL A 201 2.49 13.67 -11.94
C VAL A 201 1.05 13.26 -12.20
N GLU A 202 0.80 12.52 -13.29
CA GLU A 202 -0.53 12.02 -13.66
C GLU A 202 -1.11 11.10 -12.60
N GLU A 203 -0.26 10.26 -12.01
CA GLU A 203 -0.62 9.27 -10.99
C GLU A 203 -0.63 9.83 -9.55
N GLY A 204 -0.32 11.13 -9.36
CA GLY A 204 -0.38 11.80 -8.05
C GLY A 204 0.83 11.58 -7.15
N TYR A 205 1.99 11.21 -7.72
CA TYR A 205 3.26 10.99 -7.02
C TYR A 205 4.31 12.05 -7.35
N GLU A 206 3.90 13.25 -7.73
CA GLU A 206 4.79 14.36 -8.14
C GLU A 206 5.86 14.73 -7.11
N SER A 207 5.54 14.58 -5.81
CA SER A 207 6.48 14.87 -4.71
C SER A 207 7.75 14.01 -4.74
N TYR A 208 7.69 12.86 -5.43
CA TYR A 208 8.81 11.93 -5.58
C TYR A 208 9.68 12.19 -6.82
N LEU A 209 9.31 13.13 -7.70
CA LEU A 209 10.12 13.49 -8.88
C LEU A 209 11.54 13.92 -8.52
N LYS A 210 11.72 14.55 -7.36
CA LYS A 210 13.03 14.98 -6.84
C LYS A 210 14.04 13.82 -6.68
N MET A 211 13.57 12.58 -6.58
CA MET A 211 14.44 11.40 -6.48
C MET A 211 15.12 11.05 -7.82
N PHE A 212 14.57 11.58 -8.92
CA PHE A 212 15.04 11.31 -10.28
C PHE A 212 15.69 12.53 -10.95
N ALA A 213 15.94 13.60 -10.16
CA ALA A 213 16.58 14.82 -10.63
C ALA A 213 18.12 14.67 -10.71
#